data_b8c963aa4cf1c1983231c2a0e22e4d0a
#
_entry.id   b8c963aa4cf1c1983231c2a0e22e4d0a
#
_cell.length_a   1.000
_cell.length_b   1.000
_cell.length_c   1.000
_cell.angle_alpha   90.00
_cell.angle_beta   90.00
_cell.angle_gamma   90.00
#
_symmetry.space_group_name_H-M   'P 1'
#
loop_
_entity.id
_entity.type
_entity.pdbx_description
1 polymer ?
#
loop_
_entity_poly.entity_id
_entity_poly.type
_entity_poly.pdbx_seq_one_letter_code
_entity_poly.pdbx_strand_id
1 'polypeptide(L)'
;MEDPQSFAGEGHPLQAEARVAHFGVFELDLGAAELRRAGARVRLQDQPFRLLALLLERPGELVTREELRHRLWPSEFVDFDHSLNAAVRKLREALGDSAESPRFVETLARRGYRFIAPVTWTSKGAAPPSRRVGRTIAAIAGAVVVLAGAIAFLVRRPPEPPRTDRIAAVAVLPFTNDDPASQHISDGVTEMLIDSLSRLPNLRVMARTTTFAYKGRTADPRDAGRALRVGAVVVGHLRRDGNRVAMYVELIRTSDGTQMWGSRFDTTVADLWSAQTRIYDEIAGQLRSGIRAERQRFSTDARANELYMKGMYAWNKRGTEDLKHAEEYFGQAIARDPNFAAAYAGLAQTYGVLVGYGRLSTAEGAPKVLAAAQKALQLEPDNAAALAALATTKYRNVWDFQGAESDYRHALAVNPNDATAHEWYADFLRTMGRWSDARGQIGLAYKLDPLSPAINSMMCYSFYYERRYREAIAFSDRAARLDPQFGSPSCVVKSLIALGDIPGAIAVLRTTPAGDRVCDQLFESYRRAGTRDFYRTSARLLTAATDGPDAIDVAAMYARAGDRDHAFAWLDRARENRVSRLTNVNFDPMFDGLRDDPRYDELLRKIGIPRTSPGGATF
;
A
#
# COMPACT_ATOMS: atom_id res chain seq x y z
N MET A 1 -25.07 4.25 69.33
CA MET A 1 -25.09 2.79 69.41
C MET A 1 -25.07 2.25 68.02
N GLU A 2 -24.02 1.53 67.87
CA GLU A 2 -23.55 0.68 66.79
C GLU A 2 -22.63 1.28 65.74
N ASP A 3 -21.52 0.70 65.68
CA ASP A 3 -20.18 0.90 65.18
C ASP A 3 -20.07 0.61 63.66
N PRO A 4 -19.27 1.31 62.88
CA PRO A 4 -18.94 0.89 61.54
C PRO A 4 -17.59 0.15 61.58
N GLN A 5 -17.61 -1.14 61.35
CA GLN A 5 -16.38 -1.90 61.07
C GLN A 5 -16.22 -2.17 59.60
N SER A 6 -15.00 -1.82 59.13
CA SER A 6 -14.11 -2.64 58.32
C SER A 6 -14.44 -2.91 56.86
N PHE A 7 -13.72 -2.18 55.99
CA PHE A 7 -13.09 -2.79 54.83
C PHE A 7 -11.72 -2.12 54.59
N ALA A 8 -10.72 -2.63 55.28
CA ALA A 8 -9.33 -2.42 54.93
C ALA A 8 -8.96 -3.39 53.78
N GLY A 9 -8.87 -2.87 52.57
CA GLY A 9 -8.28 -3.54 51.42
C GLY A 9 -6.77 -3.34 51.49
N GLU A 10 -6.04 -4.39 51.81
CA GLU A 10 -4.60 -4.45 51.96
C GLU A 10 -3.87 -4.05 50.68
N GLY A 11 -3.18 -2.91 50.72
CA GLY A 11 -2.10 -2.57 49.81
C GLY A 11 -0.90 -3.46 50.09
N HIS A 12 -0.62 -4.42 49.23
CA HIS A 12 0.61 -5.18 49.29
C HIS A 12 1.80 -4.28 48.96
N PRO A 13 2.75 -4.07 49.89
CA PRO A 13 4.02 -3.45 49.55
C PRO A 13 4.81 -4.47 48.70
N LEU A 14 5.44 -3.98 47.65
CA LEU A 14 6.40 -4.70 46.81
C LEU A 14 7.45 -5.42 47.68
N GLN A 15 7.24 -6.69 47.96
CA GLN A 15 8.31 -7.52 48.44
C GLN A 15 9.28 -7.75 47.31
N ALA A 16 10.35 -6.96 47.29
CA ALA A 16 11.50 -7.10 46.41
C ALA A 16 12.30 -8.35 46.83
N GLU A 17 11.78 -9.52 46.52
CA GLU A 17 12.65 -10.69 46.37
C GLU A 17 13.62 -10.37 45.23
N ALA A 18 14.92 -10.61 45.46
CA ALA A 18 15.99 -10.36 44.53
C ALA A 18 15.83 -11.19 43.22
N ARG A 19 14.97 -10.69 42.33
CA ARG A 19 14.69 -11.30 41.04
C ARG A 19 15.42 -10.57 39.94
N VAL A 20 16.08 -11.33 39.07
CA VAL A 20 16.73 -10.82 37.86
C VAL A 20 15.94 -11.26 36.63
N ALA A 21 15.48 -10.31 35.82
CA ALA A 21 14.83 -10.57 34.54
C ALA A 21 15.87 -10.63 33.44
N HIS A 22 15.85 -11.68 32.62
CA HIS A 22 16.71 -11.85 31.45
C HIS A 22 15.84 -11.76 30.18
N PHE A 23 16.22 -10.88 29.23
CA PHE A 23 15.54 -10.74 27.96
C PHE A 23 16.52 -10.31 26.86
N GLY A 24 16.59 -11.05 25.79
CA GLY A 24 17.57 -10.83 24.74
C GLY A 24 19.00 -10.86 25.29
N VAL A 25 19.72 -9.73 25.17
CA VAL A 25 21.09 -9.54 25.70
C VAL A 25 21.10 -8.72 27.00
N PHE A 26 19.95 -8.48 27.60
CA PHE A 26 19.76 -7.64 28.78
C PHE A 26 19.42 -8.43 30.01
N GLU A 27 19.88 -7.92 31.18
CA GLU A 27 19.60 -8.39 32.51
C GLU A 27 19.12 -7.20 33.34
N LEU A 28 17.92 -7.26 33.92
CA LEU A 28 17.38 -6.27 34.83
C LEU A 28 17.36 -6.83 36.24
N ASP A 29 18.25 -6.34 37.10
CA ASP A 29 18.28 -6.66 38.53
C ASP A 29 17.38 -5.68 39.28
N LEU A 30 16.21 -6.14 39.73
CA LEU A 30 15.25 -5.31 40.45
C LEU A 30 15.76 -4.93 41.86
N GLY A 31 16.56 -5.80 42.51
CA GLY A 31 17.10 -5.53 43.83
C GLY A 31 18.24 -4.51 43.82
N ALA A 32 19.06 -4.54 42.79
CA ALA A 32 20.16 -3.55 42.60
C ALA A 32 19.75 -2.30 41.84
N ALA A 33 18.54 -2.24 41.27
CA ALA A 33 18.05 -1.22 40.36
C ALA A 33 19.00 -0.97 39.17
N GLU A 34 19.52 -2.07 38.58
CA GLU A 34 20.50 -2.02 37.50
C GLU A 34 20.01 -2.73 36.25
N LEU A 35 20.22 -2.10 35.10
CA LEU A 35 20.12 -2.71 33.78
C LEU A 35 21.53 -3.02 33.26
N ARG A 36 21.75 -4.26 32.80
CA ARG A 36 23.02 -4.67 32.16
C ARG A 36 22.76 -5.17 30.74
N ARG A 37 23.71 -4.95 29.86
CA ARG A 37 23.74 -5.47 28.49
C ARG A 37 25.01 -6.29 28.31
N ALA A 38 24.86 -7.60 28.11
CA ALA A 38 26.00 -8.54 28.02
C ALA A 38 27.01 -8.34 29.15
N GLY A 39 26.52 -8.18 30.42
CA GLY A 39 27.32 -7.95 31.60
C GLY A 39 27.73 -6.51 31.89
N ALA A 40 27.73 -5.62 30.91
CA ALA A 40 28.08 -4.21 31.08
C ALA A 40 26.89 -3.38 31.57
N ARG A 41 27.11 -2.51 32.56
CA ARG A 41 26.05 -1.63 33.13
C ARG A 41 25.58 -0.59 32.10
N VAL A 42 24.26 -0.52 31.88
CA VAL A 42 23.59 0.49 31.08
C VAL A 42 22.98 1.53 32.02
N ARG A 43 23.33 2.80 31.82
CA ARG A 43 22.74 3.88 32.62
C ARG A 43 21.29 4.09 32.20
N LEU A 44 20.36 3.84 33.12
CA LEU A 44 18.94 4.11 32.94
C LEU A 44 18.46 4.99 34.09
N GLN A 45 17.71 6.04 33.78
CA GLN A 45 17.13 6.93 34.81
C GLN A 45 15.99 6.22 35.55
N ASP A 46 15.62 6.71 36.74
CA ASP A 46 14.64 6.08 37.62
C ASP A 46 13.27 5.82 36.95
N GLN A 47 12.68 6.81 36.29
CA GLN A 47 11.38 6.68 35.64
C GLN A 47 11.38 5.65 34.47
N PRO A 48 12.31 5.69 33.49
CA PRO A 48 12.46 4.61 32.51
C PRO A 48 12.74 3.23 33.10
N PHE A 49 13.48 3.15 34.23
CA PHE A 49 13.72 1.89 34.93
C PHE A 49 12.44 1.31 35.52
N ARG A 50 11.65 2.11 36.25
CA ARG A 50 10.36 1.71 36.81
C ARG A 50 9.36 1.32 35.72
N LEU A 51 9.37 2.06 34.60
CA LEU A 51 8.55 1.72 33.43
C LEU A 51 8.91 0.32 32.89
N LEU A 52 10.20 0.04 32.72
CA LEU A 52 10.67 -1.26 32.26
C LEU A 52 10.29 -2.38 33.25
N ALA A 53 10.52 -2.17 34.54
CA ALA A 53 10.17 -3.13 35.57
C ALA A 53 8.67 -3.48 35.52
N LEU A 54 7.81 -2.48 35.36
CA LEU A 54 6.37 -2.65 35.29
C LEU A 54 5.91 -3.40 34.02
N LEU A 55 6.53 -3.12 32.89
CA LEU A 55 6.27 -3.84 31.64
C LEU A 55 6.74 -5.31 31.69
N LEU A 56 7.78 -5.60 32.46
CA LEU A 56 8.31 -6.96 32.68
C LEU A 56 7.52 -7.78 33.68
N GLU A 57 6.62 -7.20 34.50
CA GLU A 57 5.72 -7.93 35.37
C GLU A 57 4.77 -8.85 34.59
N ARG A 58 4.31 -8.38 33.43
CA ARG A 58 3.35 -9.08 32.55
C ARG A 58 3.80 -9.02 31.08
N PRO A 59 4.85 -9.78 30.71
CA PRO A 59 5.35 -9.79 29.33
C PRO A 59 4.25 -10.31 28.38
N GLY A 60 4.09 -9.64 27.23
CA GLY A 60 3.08 -9.98 26.24
C GLY A 60 1.73 -9.29 26.47
N GLU A 61 1.44 -8.75 27.66
CA GLU A 61 0.18 -8.08 27.97
C GLU A 61 0.24 -6.57 27.75
N LEU A 62 -0.91 -5.98 27.47
CA LEU A 62 -1.05 -4.53 27.35
C LEU A 62 -1.08 -3.88 28.74
N VAL A 63 -0.14 -3.00 29.02
CA VAL A 63 -0.20 -2.08 30.16
C VAL A 63 -0.78 -0.76 29.68
N THR A 64 -1.95 -0.36 30.19
CA THR A 64 -2.68 0.80 29.71
C THR A 64 -2.03 2.11 30.18
N ARG A 65 -2.29 3.23 29.45
CA ARG A 65 -1.79 4.55 29.86
C ARG A 65 -2.30 4.97 31.23
N GLU A 66 -3.52 4.58 31.59
CA GLU A 66 -4.13 4.86 32.87
C GLU A 66 -3.45 4.08 34.00
N GLU A 67 -3.16 2.80 33.81
CA GLU A 67 -2.41 1.98 34.76
C GLU A 67 -0.99 2.52 34.95
N LEU A 68 -0.30 2.91 33.87
CA LEU A 68 1.01 3.55 33.94
C LEU A 68 0.97 4.86 34.73
N ARG A 69 -0.07 5.68 34.53
CA ARG A 69 -0.25 6.92 35.30
C ARG A 69 -0.38 6.63 36.80
N HIS A 70 -1.28 5.75 37.17
CA HIS A 70 -1.51 5.41 38.59
C HIS A 70 -0.28 4.83 39.28
N ARG A 71 0.49 3.99 38.58
CA ARG A 71 1.63 3.29 39.20
C ARG A 71 2.95 4.07 39.19
N LEU A 72 3.16 4.96 38.20
CA LEU A 72 4.43 5.68 38.04
C LEU A 72 4.35 7.17 38.43
N TRP A 73 3.14 7.79 38.42
CA TRP A 73 2.91 9.20 38.73
C TRP A 73 1.68 9.43 39.61
N PRO A 74 1.60 8.84 40.82
CA PRO A 74 0.37 8.86 41.63
C PRO A 74 0.02 10.25 42.23
N SER A 75 0.92 11.25 42.20
CA SER A 75 0.76 12.50 42.93
C SER A 75 1.19 13.78 42.20
N GLU A 76 1.46 13.78 40.91
CA GLU A 76 1.95 14.94 40.18
C GLU A 76 0.96 15.55 39.19
N PHE A 77 0.73 16.85 39.34
CA PHE A 77 0.09 17.75 38.37
C PHE A 77 1.07 18.11 37.23
N VAL A 78 1.66 17.09 36.55
CA VAL A 78 2.55 17.30 35.41
C VAL A 78 1.86 16.75 34.17
N ASP A 79 2.16 17.33 33.01
CA ASP A 79 1.71 16.80 31.70
C ASP A 79 2.18 15.34 31.58
N PHE A 80 1.31 14.44 32.02
CA PHE A 80 1.54 12.98 32.08
C PHE A 80 1.95 12.44 30.71
N ASP A 81 1.29 12.90 29.64
CA ASP A 81 1.53 12.37 28.31
C ASP A 81 2.92 12.72 27.79
N HIS A 82 3.40 13.92 28.11
CA HIS A 82 4.76 14.33 27.78
C HIS A 82 5.80 13.53 28.58
N SER A 83 5.57 13.36 29.88
CA SER A 83 6.47 12.63 30.80
C SER A 83 6.56 11.14 30.44
N LEU A 84 5.45 10.50 30.14
CA LEU A 84 5.41 9.09 29.72
C LEU A 84 6.11 8.88 28.37
N ASN A 85 5.85 9.74 27.40
CA ASN A 85 6.50 9.64 26.09
C ASN A 85 8.01 9.86 26.20
N ALA A 86 8.47 10.78 27.07
CA ALA A 86 9.88 10.98 27.34
C ALA A 86 10.53 9.76 28.02
N ALA A 87 9.85 9.13 28.98
CA ALA A 87 10.34 7.91 29.64
C ALA A 87 10.45 6.72 28.67
N VAL A 88 9.45 6.53 27.80
CA VAL A 88 9.48 5.48 26.77
C VAL A 88 10.59 5.73 25.75
N ARG A 89 10.79 6.96 25.32
CA ARG A 89 11.89 7.31 24.41
C ARG A 89 13.25 6.95 25.00
N LYS A 90 13.52 7.37 26.26
CA LYS A 90 14.79 7.05 26.96
C LYS A 90 14.96 5.57 27.22
N LEU A 91 13.88 4.84 27.50
CA LEU A 91 13.91 3.40 27.63
C LEU A 91 14.32 2.73 26.30
N ARG A 92 13.70 3.12 25.21
CA ARG A 92 14.05 2.59 23.87
C ARG A 92 15.48 2.91 23.48
N GLU A 93 15.96 4.11 23.76
CA GLU A 93 17.35 4.50 23.53
C GLU A 93 18.32 3.58 24.30
N ALA A 94 18.06 3.30 25.56
CA ALA A 94 18.87 2.40 26.38
C ALA A 94 18.85 0.95 25.91
N LEU A 95 17.71 0.47 25.37
CA LEU A 95 17.54 -0.89 24.83
C LEU A 95 18.01 -1.01 23.37
N GLY A 96 18.30 0.10 22.68
CA GLY A 96 18.54 0.10 21.23
C GLY A 96 17.28 -0.34 20.46
N ASP A 97 16.10 0.09 20.91
CA ASP A 97 14.80 -0.25 20.34
C ASP A 97 14.20 0.92 19.52
N SER A 98 13.30 0.63 18.59
CA SER A 98 12.65 1.63 17.73
C SER A 98 11.13 1.57 17.86
N ALA A 99 10.47 2.72 17.78
CA ALA A 99 9.01 2.80 17.75
C ALA A 99 8.40 2.23 16.45
N GLU A 100 9.14 2.30 15.36
CA GLU A 100 8.71 1.88 14.01
C GLU A 100 8.90 0.37 13.79
N SER A 101 9.88 -0.24 14.48
CA SER A 101 10.16 -1.68 14.42
C SER A 101 10.56 -2.17 15.82
N PRO A 102 9.60 -2.28 16.74
CA PRO A 102 9.87 -2.60 18.14
C PRO A 102 10.36 -4.04 18.30
N ARG A 103 11.44 -4.19 19.06
CA ARG A 103 12.00 -5.48 19.45
C ARG A 103 11.68 -5.84 20.90
N PHE A 104 11.48 -4.83 21.74
CA PHE A 104 11.24 -4.97 23.17
C PHE A 104 9.96 -4.28 23.61
N VAL A 105 9.74 -3.00 23.24
CA VAL A 105 8.60 -2.20 23.70
C VAL A 105 7.74 -1.76 22.53
N GLU A 106 6.60 -2.42 22.38
CA GLU A 106 5.59 -2.06 21.37
C GLU A 106 4.68 -0.95 21.89
N THR A 107 4.33 0.01 21.00
CA THR A 107 3.32 1.04 21.28
C THR A 107 1.99 0.63 20.67
N LEU A 108 0.97 0.49 21.50
CA LEU A 108 -0.41 0.35 21.07
C LEU A 108 -1.07 1.73 21.12
N ALA A 109 -1.22 2.34 19.94
CA ALA A 109 -1.65 3.73 19.80
C ALA A 109 -2.89 4.05 20.66
N ARG A 110 -2.80 5.12 21.48
CA ARG A 110 -3.79 5.60 22.43
C ARG A 110 -4.16 4.63 23.57
N ARG A 111 -3.71 3.37 23.55
CA ARG A 111 -4.05 2.35 24.55
C ARG A 111 -2.96 2.15 25.61
N GLY A 112 -1.68 2.12 25.22
CA GLY A 112 -0.58 1.88 26.17
C GLY A 112 0.63 1.23 25.51
N TYR A 113 1.36 0.45 26.29
CA TYR A 113 2.60 -0.20 25.87
C TYR A 113 2.60 -1.68 26.26
N ARG A 114 3.37 -2.49 25.53
CA ARG A 114 3.50 -3.94 25.76
C ARG A 114 4.96 -4.34 25.60
N PHE A 115 5.45 -5.23 26.48
CA PHE A 115 6.76 -5.84 26.32
C PHE A 115 6.62 -7.10 25.48
N ILE A 116 7.33 -7.20 24.36
CA ILE A 116 7.11 -8.25 23.35
C ILE A 116 8.22 -9.30 23.26
N ALA A 117 9.37 -9.10 23.93
CA ALA A 117 10.42 -10.10 23.93
C ALA A 117 10.20 -11.19 25.02
N PRO A 118 10.69 -12.42 24.82
CA PRO A 118 10.65 -13.45 25.84
C PRO A 118 11.44 -13.04 27.10
N VAL A 119 10.87 -13.28 28.29
CA VAL A 119 11.47 -12.94 29.58
C VAL A 119 11.60 -14.20 30.44
N THR A 120 12.78 -14.40 31.02
CA THR A 120 13.03 -15.45 32.03
C THR A 120 13.46 -14.81 33.35
N TRP A 121 12.91 -15.32 34.46
CA TRP A 121 13.20 -14.82 35.80
C TRP A 121 14.10 -15.78 36.59
N THR A 122 15.15 -15.26 37.23
CA THR A 122 16.00 -16.01 38.15
C THR A 122 15.99 -15.35 39.54
N SER A 123 15.93 -16.15 40.59
CA SER A 123 16.04 -15.66 41.97
C SER A 123 17.50 -15.68 42.42
N LYS A 124 17.96 -14.59 43.05
CA LYS A 124 19.30 -14.47 43.62
C LYS A 124 19.29 -15.06 45.00
N GLY A 125 19.68 -16.33 45.15
CA GLY A 125 19.86 -16.92 46.48
C GLY A 125 19.66 -18.39 46.57
N ALA A 126 20.71 -19.20 46.32
CA ALA A 126 21.07 -20.41 47.03
C ALA A 126 22.50 -20.82 46.67
N ALA A 127 23.42 -20.66 47.60
CA ALA A 127 24.77 -21.23 47.48
C ALA A 127 24.69 -22.77 47.56
N PRO A 128 25.41 -23.54 46.72
CA PRO A 128 25.42 -24.99 46.80
C PRO A 128 26.34 -25.48 47.93
N PRO A 129 26.00 -26.59 48.60
CA PRO A 129 26.81 -27.16 49.65
C PRO A 129 28.05 -27.84 49.08
N SER A 130 29.17 -27.62 49.77
CA SER A 130 30.47 -28.24 49.50
C SER A 130 30.41 -29.76 49.62
N ARG A 131 30.81 -30.54 48.62
CA ARG A 131 31.38 -31.90 48.79
C ARG A 131 32.19 -32.42 47.60
N ARG A 132 33.43 -32.78 47.95
CA ARG A 132 34.34 -33.78 47.37
C ARG A 132 35.06 -33.51 46.07
N VAL A 133 36.28 -33.04 46.24
CA VAL A 133 37.43 -33.12 45.36
C VAL A 133 37.71 -34.59 45.03
N GLY A 134 37.54 -34.99 43.79
CA GLY A 134 37.90 -36.35 43.34
C GLY A 134 37.40 -36.71 41.91
N ARG A 135 36.40 -36.01 41.40
CA ARG A 135 35.85 -36.27 40.04
C ARG A 135 35.98 -35.08 39.06
N THR A 136 36.64 -34.03 39.51
CA THR A 136 36.69 -32.74 38.80
C THR A 136 37.76 -32.69 37.68
N ILE A 137 38.81 -33.54 37.74
CA ILE A 137 39.86 -33.53 36.72
C ILE A 137 39.36 -34.13 35.39
N ALA A 138 38.54 -35.19 35.45
CA ALA A 138 37.93 -35.79 34.24
C ALA A 138 36.85 -34.91 33.64
N ALA A 139 36.08 -34.16 34.48
CA ALA A 139 35.05 -33.22 33.99
C ALA A 139 35.65 -31.95 33.40
N ILE A 140 36.77 -31.45 33.94
CA ILE A 140 37.49 -30.28 33.39
C ILE A 140 38.18 -30.68 32.08
N ALA A 141 38.80 -31.85 31.95
CA ALA A 141 39.34 -32.33 30.70
C ALA A 141 38.27 -32.54 29.63
N GLY A 142 37.09 -33.08 29.99
CA GLY A 142 35.93 -33.18 29.12
C GLY A 142 35.38 -31.82 28.71
N ALA A 143 35.25 -30.86 29.64
CA ALA A 143 34.80 -29.52 29.37
C ALA A 143 35.77 -28.72 28.49
N VAL A 144 37.08 -28.90 28.68
CA VAL A 144 38.13 -28.28 27.82
C VAL A 144 38.10 -28.90 26.43
N VAL A 145 37.88 -30.19 26.26
CA VAL A 145 37.74 -30.84 24.95
C VAL A 145 36.46 -30.41 24.26
N VAL A 146 35.36 -30.30 24.99
CA VAL A 146 34.07 -29.77 24.42
C VAL A 146 34.20 -28.28 24.09
N LEU A 147 34.84 -27.48 24.93
CA LEU A 147 35.11 -26.07 24.67
C LEU A 147 36.07 -25.86 23.52
N ALA A 148 37.16 -26.65 23.46
CA ALA A 148 38.09 -26.66 22.33
C ALA A 148 37.42 -27.16 21.04
N GLY A 149 36.54 -28.18 21.15
CA GLY A 149 35.71 -28.65 20.05
C GLY A 149 34.67 -27.59 19.61
N ALA A 150 34.02 -26.89 20.55
CA ALA A 150 33.11 -25.79 20.27
C ALA A 150 33.83 -24.58 19.67
N ILE A 151 35.04 -24.23 20.17
CA ILE A 151 35.88 -23.16 19.61
C ILE A 151 36.40 -23.60 18.25
N ALA A 152 36.86 -24.83 18.06
CA ALA A 152 37.28 -25.34 16.74
C ALA A 152 36.10 -25.43 15.76
N PHE A 153 34.89 -25.72 16.21
CA PHE A 153 33.65 -25.69 15.43
C PHE A 153 33.26 -24.25 15.06
N LEU A 154 33.37 -23.29 16.00
CA LEU A 154 33.15 -21.88 15.76
C LEU A 154 34.21 -21.24 14.85
N VAL A 155 35.49 -21.65 15.02
CA VAL A 155 36.60 -21.20 14.17
C VAL A 155 36.59 -21.90 12.81
N ARG A 156 36.11 -23.15 12.74
CA ARG A 156 35.89 -23.92 11.50
C ARG A 156 34.53 -23.73 10.86
N ARG A 157 33.63 -22.93 11.47
CA ARG A 157 32.53 -22.42 10.65
C ARG A 157 33.20 -21.74 9.46
N PRO A 158 32.98 -22.25 8.23
CA PRO A 158 33.35 -21.47 7.08
C PRO A 158 32.74 -20.09 7.30
N PRO A 159 33.46 -18.99 7.04
CA PRO A 159 32.82 -17.67 7.11
C PRO A 159 31.50 -17.81 6.41
N GLU A 160 30.39 -17.47 7.14
CA GLU A 160 29.08 -17.41 6.47
C GLU A 160 29.37 -16.75 5.14
N PRO A 161 29.05 -17.39 3.99
CA PRO A 161 29.33 -16.76 2.71
C PRO A 161 28.75 -15.36 2.86
N PRO A 162 29.50 -14.30 2.53
CA PRO A 162 29.10 -12.93 2.79
C PRO A 162 27.65 -12.89 2.41
N ARG A 163 26.76 -12.48 3.34
CA ARG A 163 25.32 -12.34 3.06
C ARG A 163 25.33 -11.65 1.73
N THR A 164 25.10 -12.40 0.67
CA THR A 164 25.00 -11.81 -0.66
C THR A 164 23.87 -10.84 -0.46
N ASP A 165 24.17 -9.54 -0.39
CA ASP A 165 23.21 -8.46 -0.27
C ASP A 165 22.30 -8.58 -1.49
N ARG A 166 21.34 -9.51 -1.37
CA ARG A 166 20.39 -9.78 -2.44
C ARG A 166 19.56 -8.52 -2.56
N ILE A 167 19.70 -7.84 -3.67
CA ILE A 167 18.89 -6.67 -3.95
C ILE A 167 17.44 -7.14 -4.05
N ALA A 168 16.65 -6.82 -3.02
CA ALA A 168 15.24 -7.20 -2.93
C ALA A 168 14.30 -6.15 -3.59
N ALA A 169 14.86 -4.96 -3.89
CA ALA A 169 14.09 -3.88 -4.50
C ALA A 169 15.00 -2.99 -5.37
N VAL A 170 14.48 -2.55 -6.51
CA VAL A 170 15.17 -1.70 -7.48
C VAL A 170 14.24 -0.57 -7.96
N ALA A 171 14.84 0.57 -8.32
CA ALA A 171 14.17 1.64 -9.04
C ALA A 171 14.95 1.95 -10.31
N VAL A 172 14.25 2.15 -11.43
CA VAL A 172 14.83 2.69 -12.65
C VAL A 172 14.49 4.17 -12.69
N LEU A 173 15.50 5.03 -12.52
CA LEU A 173 15.30 6.47 -12.61
C LEU A 173 15.15 6.90 -14.07
N PRO A 174 14.43 7.99 -14.36
CA PRO A 174 14.27 8.48 -15.72
C PRO A 174 15.62 8.71 -16.39
N PHE A 175 15.81 8.12 -17.56
CA PHE A 175 17.02 8.32 -18.33
C PHE A 175 17.12 9.78 -18.77
N THR A 176 18.30 10.36 -18.59
CA THR A 176 18.59 11.71 -19.07
C THR A 176 18.94 11.68 -20.56
N ASN A 177 18.79 12.81 -21.24
CA ASN A 177 19.21 12.96 -22.63
C ASN A 177 19.70 14.38 -22.89
N ASP A 178 20.49 14.57 -23.97
CA ASP A 178 21.05 15.86 -24.35
C ASP A 178 20.10 16.70 -25.22
N ASP A 179 19.08 16.07 -25.84
CA ASP A 179 18.18 16.72 -26.78
C ASP A 179 16.71 16.60 -26.33
N PRO A 180 16.04 17.71 -26.01
CA PRO A 180 14.62 17.70 -25.62
C PRO A 180 13.71 17.00 -26.63
N ALA A 181 14.03 17.00 -27.93
CA ALA A 181 13.25 16.31 -28.95
C ALA A 181 13.31 14.77 -28.79
N SER A 182 14.36 14.25 -28.14
CA SER A 182 14.55 12.83 -27.84
C SER A 182 13.98 12.39 -26.50
N GLN A 183 13.27 13.29 -25.77
CA GLN A 183 12.73 13.00 -24.44
C GLN A 183 11.77 11.81 -24.43
N HIS A 184 10.93 11.68 -25.46
CA HIS A 184 10.00 10.55 -25.58
C HIS A 184 10.71 9.20 -25.74
N ILE A 185 11.92 9.19 -26.27
CA ILE A 185 12.74 7.98 -26.43
C ILE A 185 13.35 7.60 -25.08
N SER A 186 13.96 8.54 -24.36
CA SER A 186 14.55 8.26 -23.04
C SER A 186 13.50 7.83 -22.03
N ASP A 187 12.33 8.46 -22.04
CA ASP A 187 11.20 8.06 -21.21
C ASP A 187 10.71 6.65 -21.57
N GLY A 188 10.54 6.38 -22.88
CA GLY A 188 10.11 5.09 -23.37
C GLY A 188 11.06 3.94 -22.99
N VAL A 189 12.38 4.13 -23.14
CA VAL A 189 13.38 3.14 -22.71
C VAL A 189 13.29 2.90 -21.20
N THR A 190 13.13 3.97 -20.42
CA THR A 190 12.96 3.85 -18.96
C THR A 190 11.72 3.02 -18.59
N GLU A 191 10.57 3.33 -19.20
CA GLU A 191 9.31 2.62 -18.96
C GLU A 191 9.41 1.14 -19.30
N MET A 192 9.97 0.83 -20.45
CA MET A 192 10.14 -0.55 -20.88
C MET A 192 11.06 -1.35 -19.96
N LEU A 193 12.09 -0.71 -19.45
CA LEU A 193 12.99 -1.36 -18.49
C LEU A 193 12.29 -1.60 -17.16
N ILE A 194 11.47 -0.66 -16.69
CA ILE A 194 10.60 -0.85 -15.52
C ILE A 194 9.67 -2.03 -15.76
N ASP A 195 8.94 -2.08 -16.87
CA ASP A 195 8.00 -3.17 -17.17
C ASP A 195 8.70 -4.53 -17.25
N SER A 196 9.84 -4.60 -17.94
CA SER A 196 10.58 -5.85 -18.07
C SER A 196 11.12 -6.36 -16.74
N LEU A 197 11.69 -5.47 -15.91
CA LEU A 197 12.20 -5.84 -14.58
C LEU A 197 11.05 -6.18 -13.62
N SER A 198 9.87 -5.58 -13.79
CA SER A 198 8.70 -5.81 -12.93
C SER A 198 8.17 -7.25 -13.00
N ARG A 199 8.50 -7.97 -14.05
CA ARG A 199 8.17 -9.39 -14.26
C ARG A 199 9.11 -10.34 -13.51
N LEU A 200 10.24 -9.83 -12.94
CA LEU A 200 11.16 -10.65 -12.19
C LEU A 200 10.55 -11.05 -10.83
N PRO A 201 10.42 -12.35 -10.53
CA PRO A 201 9.92 -12.78 -9.25
C PRO A 201 10.89 -12.45 -8.12
N ASN A 202 10.35 -12.18 -6.93
CA ASN A 202 11.12 -11.83 -5.74
C ASN A 202 11.98 -10.56 -5.84
N LEU A 203 11.75 -9.71 -6.84
CA LEU A 203 12.33 -8.39 -6.97
C LEU A 203 11.19 -7.36 -6.96
N ARG A 204 11.18 -6.47 -5.99
CA ARG A 204 10.27 -5.32 -6.00
C ARG A 204 10.83 -4.25 -6.92
N VAL A 205 10.07 -3.86 -7.93
CA VAL A 205 10.42 -2.80 -8.87
C VAL A 205 9.50 -1.60 -8.63
N MET A 206 10.09 -0.42 -8.40
CA MET A 206 9.30 0.80 -8.21
C MET A 206 8.62 1.18 -9.51
N ALA A 207 7.33 1.49 -9.41
CA ALA A 207 6.55 1.86 -10.57
C ALA A 207 6.96 3.22 -11.15
N ARG A 208 6.61 3.41 -12.43
CA ARG A 208 6.95 4.59 -13.23
C ARG A 208 6.61 5.90 -12.55
N THR A 209 5.38 6.07 -12.05
CA THR A 209 4.92 7.37 -11.52
C THR A 209 5.81 7.84 -10.37
N THR A 210 6.20 6.91 -9.49
CA THR A 210 7.11 7.21 -8.38
C THR A 210 8.52 7.53 -8.84
N THR A 211 9.07 6.80 -9.82
CA THR A 211 10.44 7.06 -10.30
C THR A 211 10.50 8.34 -11.14
N PHE A 212 9.48 8.64 -11.92
CA PHE A 212 9.41 9.86 -12.73
C PHE A 212 9.25 11.16 -11.94
N ALA A 213 8.96 11.11 -10.65
CA ALA A 213 9.08 12.26 -9.76
C ALA A 213 10.52 12.79 -9.64
N TYR A 214 11.50 12.00 -10.06
CA TYR A 214 12.93 12.38 -10.16
C TYR A 214 13.31 12.97 -11.52
N LYS A 215 12.38 13.04 -12.48
CA LYS A 215 12.65 13.58 -13.81
C LYS A 215 13.11 15.05 -13.74
N GLY A 216 14.21 15.35 -14.47
CA GLY A 216 14.79 16.68 -14.48
C GLY A 216 15.53 17.08 -13.18
N ARG A 217 15.71 16.16 -12.25
CA ARG A 217 16.47 16.38 -11.01
C ARG A 217 17.80 15.63 -11.07
N THR A 218 18.88 16.32 -10.73
CA THR A 218 20.16 15.66 -10.46
C THR A 218 20.09 15.09 -9.05
N ALA A 219 19.64 13.85 -8.93
CA ALA A 219 19.54 13.18 -7.64
C ALA A 219 20.75 12.24 -7.44
N ASP A 220 21.40 12.31 -6.28
CA ASP A 220 22.36 11.27 -5.89
C ASP A 220 21.60 9.92 -5.82
N PRO A 221 22.09 8.87 -6.51
CA PRO A 221 21.48 7.54 -6.48
C PRO A 221 21.25 6.98 -5.08
N ARG A 222 22.13 7.32 -4.11
CA ARG A 222 21.98 6.93 -2.70
C ARG A 222 20.80 7.61 -2.03
N ASP A 223 20.59 8.90 -2.33
CA ASP A 223 19.47 9.67 -1.78
C ASP A 223 18.14 9.20 -2.36
N ALA A 224 18.10 9.00 -3.68
CA ALA A 224 16.95 8.42 -4.35
C ALA A 224 16.63 7.02 -3.79
N GLY A 225 17.65 6.17 -3.63
CA GLY A 225 17.49 4.83 -3.07
C GLY A 225 16.97 4.82 -1.65
N ARG A 226 17.46 5.72 -0.78
CA ARG A 226 16.93 5.87 0.58
C ARG A 226 15.47 6.33 0.59
N ALA A 227 15.15 7.33 -0.22
CA ALA A 227 13.79 7.87 -0.29
C ALA A 227 12.79 6.83 -0.85
N LEU A 228 13.20 6.05 -1.85
CA LEU A 228 12.40 4.98 -2.47
C LEU A 228 12.47 3.65 -1.71
N ARG A 229 13.35 3.53 -0.72
CA ARG A 229 13.59 2.30 0.06
C ARG A 229 13.93 1.11 -0.86
N VAL A 230 14.87 1.33 -1.78
CA VAL A 230 15.38 0.32 -2.71
C VAL A 230 16.86 0.06 -2.47
N GLY A 231 17.30 -1.18 -2.72
CA GLY A 231 18.70 -1.60 -2.54
C GLY A 231 19.61 -1.23 -3.71
N ALA A 232 19.03 -0.98 -4.88
CA ALA A 232 19.76 -0.51 -6.05
C ALA A 232 18.91 0.45 -6.89
N VAL A 233 19.59 1.30 -7.66
CA VAL A 233 18.97 2.13 -8.68
C VAL A 233 19.64 1.88 -10.03
N VAL A 234 18.85 1.91 -11.10
CA VAL A 234 19.32 1.97 -12.48
C VAL A 234 19.27 3.42 -12.91
N VAL A 235 20.35 3.94 -13.41
CA VAL A 235 20.44 5.26 -14.03
C VAL A 235 20.89 5.11 -15.47
N GLY A 236 20.50 6.04 -16.32
CA GLY A 236 20.91 6.00 -17.72
C GLY A 236 20.98 7.38 -18.35
N HIS A 237 21.82 7.47 -19.37
CA HIS A 237 21.95 8.65 -20.21
C HIS A 237 21.87 8.23 -21.67
N LEU A 238 21.06 8.95 -22.44
CA LEU A 238 20.81 8.70 -23.85
C LEU A 238 21.32 9.89 -24.69
N ARG A 239 22.14 9.61 -25.70
CA ARG A 239 22.57 10.57 -26.71
C ARG A 239 22.12 10.10 -28.07
N ARG A 240 21.41 10.96 -28.77
CA ARG A 240 20.95 10.70 -30.14
C ARG A 240 21.72 11.56 -31.14
N ASP A 241 22.12 10.93 -32.25
CA ASP A 241 22.70 11.60 -33.41
C ASP A 241 22.02 11.04 -34.67
N GLY A 242 21.05 11.81 -35.20
CA GLY A 242 20.21 11.36 -36.31
C GLY A 242 19.44 10.08 -35.98
N ASN A 243 19.77 8.97 -36.64
CA ASN A 243 19.20 7.64 -36.39
C ASN A 243 20.00 6.80 -35.40
N ARG A 244 21.19 7.25 -35.00
CA ARG A 244 22.03 6.54 -34.03
C ARG A 244 21.68 6.95 -32.62
N VAL A 245 21.70 5.98 -31.70
CA VAL A 245 21.45 6.18 -30.28
C VAL A 245 22.56 5.49 -29.49
N ALA A 246 23.26 6.25 -28.66
CA ALA A 246 24.17 5.72 -27.65
C ALA A 246 23.51 5.82 -26.28
N MET A 247 23.48 4.72 -25.54
CA MET A 247 22.95 4.65 -24.17
C MET A 247 24.05 4.21 -23.21
N TYR A 248 24.20 4.95 -22.11
CA TYR A 248 25.03 4.58 -20.99
C TYR A 248 24.11 4.19 -19.84
N VAL A 249 24.24 2.97 -19.34
CA VAL A 249 23.35 2.45 -18.28
C VAL A 249 24.17 1.88 -17.16
N GLU A 250 23.82 2.23 -15.93
CA GLU A 250 24.52 1.82 -14.73
C GLU A 250 23.52 1.27 -13.69
N LEU A 251 23.92 0.22 -12.98
CA LEU A 251 23.26 -0.30 -11.79
C LEU A 251 24.11 0.07 -10.57
N ILE A 252 23.56 0.88 -9.68
CA ILE A 252 24.25 1.46 -8.53
C ILE A 252 23.62 0.94 -7.24
N ARG A 253 24.44 0.41 -6.32
CA ARG A 253 24.00 0.03 -4.98
C ARG A 253 23.74 1.28 -4.15
N THR A 254 22.57 1.35 -3.49
CA THR A 254 22.15 2.56 -2.77
C THR A 254 22.76 2.71 -1.37
N SER A 255 23.30 1.64 -0.78
CA SER A 255 23.90 1.67 0.55
C SER A 255 25.23 2.43 0.59
N ASP A 256 26.04 2.31 -0.46
CA ASP A 256 27.41 2.82 -0.53
C ASP A 256 27.75 3.60 -1.81
N GLY A 257 26.85 3.59 -2.80
CA GLY A 257 27.07 4.24 -4.10
C GLY A 257 27.95 3.42 -5.05
N THR A 258 28.24 2.17 -4.72
CA THR A 258 29.06 1.31 -5.58
C THR A 258 28.36 1.01 -6.90
N GLN A 259 29.03 1.26 -8.01
CA GLN A 259 28.58 0.80 -9.32
C GLN A 259 28.73 -0.72 -9.39
N MET A 260 27.59 -1.43 -9.38
CA MET A 260 27.56 -2.89 -9.46
C MET A 260 27.76 -3.39 -10.89
N TRP A 261 27.28 -2.60 -11.83
CA TRP A 261 27.40 -2.87 -13.26
C TRP A 261 27.24 -1.57 -14.05
N GLY A 262 27.85 -1.51 -15.24
CA GLY A 262 27.67 -0.42 -16.19
C GLY A 262 28.11 -0.84 -17.58
N SER A 263 27.35 -0.40 -18.59
CA SER A 263 27.63 -0.72 -19.99
C SER A 263 27.19 0.38 -20.93
N ARG A 264 27.81 0.42 -22.10
CA ARG A 264 27.43 1.28 -23.21
C ARG A 264 26.79 0.45 -24.31
N PHE A 265 25.66 0.94 -24.83
CA PHE A 265 24.92 0.31 -25.92
C PHE A 265 24.83 1.32 -27.09
N ASP A 266 25.46 0.98 -28.19
CA ASP A 266 25.32 1.73 -29.45
C ASP A 266 24.29 1.00 -30.33
N THR A 267 23.26 1.73 -30.78
CA THR A 267 22.12 1.15 -31.51
C THR A 267 21.52 2.19 -32.48
N THR A 268 20.43 1.83 -33.14
CA THR A 268 19.59 2.77 -33.90
C THR A 268 18.24 2.95 -33.25
N VAL A 269 17.48 4.00 -33.64
CA VAL A 269 16.11 4.17 -33.16
C VAL A 269 15.23 2.94 -33.48
N ALA A 270 15.48 2.29 -34.62
CA ALA A 270 14.78 1.06 -35.01
C ALA A 270 15.10 -0.15 -34.11
N ASP A 271 16.37 -0.24 -33.66
CA ASP A 271 16.87 -1.39 -32.89
C ASP A 271 16.90 -1.14 -31.38
N LEU A 272 16.31 -0.06 -30.89
CA LEU A 272 16.25 0.28 -29.46
C LEU A 272 15.71 -0.87 -28.60
N TRP A 273 14.79 -1.63 -29.14
CA TRP A 273 14.17 -2.79 -28.48
C TRP A 273 15.15 -3.92 -28.22
N SER A 274 15.96 -4.22 -29.23
CA SER A 274 17.03 -5.24 -29.10
C SER A 274 18.08 -4.80 -28.08
N ALA A 275 18.40 -3.51 -28.04
CA ALA A 275 19.30 -2.93 -27.06
C ALA A 275 18.70 -3.00 -25.64
N GLN A 276 17.42 -2.63 -25.46
CA GLN A 276 16.71 -2.72 -24.18
C GLN A 276 16.67 -4.16 -23.66
N THR A 277 16.46 -5.14 -24.53
CA THR A 277 16.47 -6.56 -24.14
C THR A 277 17.84 -6.97 -23.59
N ARG A 278 18.93 -6.53 -24.20
CA ARG A 278 20.29 -6.79 -23.70
C ARG A 278 20.52 -6.11 -22.35
N ILE A 279 20.09 -4.84 -22.20
CA ILE A 279 20.18 -4.12 -20.92
C ILE A 279 19.44 -4.89 -19.82
N TYR A 280 18.22 -5.35 -20.10
CA TYR A 280 17.45 -6.16 -19.18
C TYR A 280 18.17 -7.45 -18.78
N ASP A 281 18.67 -8.23 -19.76
CA ASP A 281 19.35 -9.50 -19.49
C ASP A 281 20.60 -9.30 -18.60
N GLU A 282 21.38 -8.24 -18.85
CA GLU A 282 22.57 -7.93 -18.07
C GLU A 282 22.23 -7.48 -16.64
N ILE A 283 21.25 -6.58 -16.47
CA ILE A 283 20.78 -6.14 -15.14
C ILE A 283 20.15 -7.30 -14.36
N ALA A 284 19.30 -8.10 -14.98
CA ALA A 284 18.68 -9.27 -14.35
C ALA A 284 19.73 -10.28 -13.88
N GLY A 285 20.80 -10.47 -14.69
CA GLY A 285 21.95 -11.30 -14.32
C GLY A 285 22.68 -10.78 -13.07
N GLN A 286 22.91 -9.47 -12.97
CA GLN A 286 23.55 -8.84 -11.81
C GLN A 286 22.69 -8.92 -10.54
N LEU A 287 21.36 -8.79 -10.69
CA LEU A 287 20.42 -8.91 -9.59
C LEU A 287 20.23 -10.35 -9.12
N ARG A 288 20.89 -11.32 -9.77
CA ARG A 288 20.85 -12.76 -9.44
C ARG A 288 19.42 -13.32 -9.32
N SER A 289 18.53 -12.86 -10.15
CA SER A 289 17.12 -13.31 -10.12
C SER A 289 16.94 -14.75 -10.60
N GLY A 290 17.92 -15.33 -11.30
CA GLY A 290 17.98 -16.76 -11.69
C GLY A 290 16.87 -17.23 -12.64
N ILE A 291 15.87 -16.42 -12.90
CA ILE A 291 14.67 -16.75 -13.68
C ILE A 291 14.62 -15.78 -14.86
N ARG A 292 14.54 -16.35 -16.06
CA ARG A 292 14.18 -15.57 -17.24
C ARG A 292 12.68 -15.30 -17.17
N ALA A 293 12.29 -14.03 -16.99
CA ALA A 293 10.89 -13.62 -17.17
C ALA A 293 10.53 -13.76 -18.65
N GLU A 294 9.27 -14.10 -18.90
CA GLU A 294 8.73 -14.11 -20.26
C GLU A 294 8.77 -12.68 -20.82
N ARG A 295 9.26 -12.55 -22.05
CA ARG A 295 9.52 -11.25 -22.65
C ARG A 295 8.28 -10.71 -23.33
N GLN A 296 7.93 -9.47 -23.08
CA GLN A 296 6.95 -8.75 -23.87
C GLN A 296 7.42 -8.69 -25.34
N ARG A 297 6.53 -9.04 -26.25
CA ARG A 297 6.80 -8.97 -27.69
C ARG A 297 6.50 -7.56 -28.20
N PHE A 298 7.50 -6.95 -28.77
CA PHE A 298 7.36 -5.65 -29.44
C PHE A 298 7.19 -5.84 -30.93
N SER A 299 6.68 -4.80 -31.61
CA SER A 299 6.54 -4.80 -33.05
C SER A 299 7.91 -4.77 -33.76
N THR A 300 8.02 -5.39 -34.90
CA THR A 300 9.16 -5.20 -35.81
C THR A 300 9.11 -3.86 -36.55
N ASP A 301 7.95 -3.16 -36.57
CA ASP A 301 7.79 -1.82 -37.10
C ASP A 301 8.20 -0.77 -36.06
N ALA A 302 9.33 -0.10 -36.28
CA ALA A 302 9.87 0.93 -35.38
C ALA A 302 8.88 2.09 -35.13
N ARG A 303 8.08 2.44 -36.14
CA ARG A 303 7.08 3.50 -36.00
C ARG A 303 5.89 3.06 -35.15
N ALA A 304 5.46 1.79 -35.25
CA ALA A 304 4.44 1.23 -34.36
C ALA A 304 4.89 1.28 -32.90
N ASN A 305 6.14 0.94 -32.64
CA ASN A 305 6.72 1.04 -31.31
C ASN A 305 6.77 2.48 -30.78
N GLU A 306 7.19 3.46 -31.63
CA GLU A 306 7.19 4.87 -31.24
C GLU A 306 5.77 5.37 -30.89
N LEU A 307 4.77 4.98 -31.66
CA LEU A 307 3.38 5.29 -31.40
C LEU A 307 2.89 4.64 -30.10
N TYR A 308 3.25 3.40 -29.87
CA TYR A 308 2.95 2.72 -28.59
C TYR A 308 3.55 3.47 -27.39
N MET A 309 4.80 3.91 -27.47
CA MET A 309 5.42 4.70 -26.39
C MET A 309 4.68 6.02 -26.14
N LYS A 310 4.26 6.71 -27.21
CA LYS A 310 3.44 7.94 -27.09
C LYS A 310 2.09 7.64 -26.43
N GLY A 311 1.49 6.51 -26.80
CA GLY A 311 0.25 6.03 -26.18
C GLY A 311 0.41 5.75 -24.68
N MET A 312 1.47 5.05 -24.30
CA MET A 312 1.79 4.79 -22.88
C MET A 312 2.08 6.06 -22.10
N TYR A 313 2.85 7.00 -22.70
CA TYR A 313 3.10 8.29 -22.08
C TYR A 313 1.81 9.07 -21.81
N ALA A 314 0.90 9.12 -22.77
CA ALA A 314 -0.39 9.77 -22.65
C ALA A 314 -1.27 9.04 -21.61
N TRP A 315 -1.36 7.72 -21.68
CA TRP A 315 -2.14 6.91 -20.74
C TRP A 315 -1.70 7.12 -19.27
N ASN A 316 -0.41 7.24 -19.02
CA ASN A 316 0.13 7.44 -17.66
C ASN A 316 -0.27 8.79 -17.04
N LYS A 317 -0.58 9.79 -17.81
CA LYS A 317 -1.07 11.08 -17.31
C LYS A 317 -2.51 11.03 -16.79
N ARG A 318 -3.31 10.08 -17.28
CA ARG A 318 -4.70 9.85 -16.83
C ARG A 318 -5.67 11.02 -17.04
N GLY A 319 -5.26 12.14 -17.64
CA GLY A 319 -6.15 13.23 -18.01
C GLY A 319 -7.14 12.82 -19.11
N THR A 320 -8.31 13.47 -19.18
CA THR A 320 -9.34 13.11 -20.17
C THR A 320 -8.82 13.26 -21.60
N GLU A 321 -8.14 14.36 -21.92
CA GLU A 321 -7.56 14.57 -23.26
C GLU A 321 -6.35 13.67 -23.48
N ASP A 322 -5.53 13.44 -22.46
CA ASP A 322 -4.40 12.51 -22.56
C ASP A 322 -4.87 11.07 -22.85
N LEU A 323 -6.00 10.62 -22.26
CA LEU A 323 -6.57 9.30 -22.55
C LEU A 323 -7.12 9.20 -23.99
N LYS A 324 -7.65 10.29 -24.57
CA LYS A 324 -8.01 10.32 -25.98
C LYS A 324 -6.78 10.22 -26.89
N HIS A 325 -5.72 10.94 -26.57
CA HIS A 325 -4.46 10.80 -27.30
C HIS A 325 -3.88 9.39 -27.17
N ALA A 326 -4.02 8.74 -26.00
CA ALA A 326 -3.60 7.36 -25.84
C ALA A 326 -4.39 6.42 -26.76
N GLU A 327 -5.73 6.57 -26.85
CA GLU A 327 -6.58 5.84 -27.79
C GLU A 327 -6.10 6.00 -29.24
N GLU A 328 -5.85 7.24 -29.65
CA GLU A 328 -5.37 7.56 -31.00
C GLU A 328 -4.00 6.92 -31.30
N TYR A 329 -3.03 7.07 -30.40
CA TYR A 329 -1.69 6.53 -30.59
C TYR A 329 -1.67 5.01 -30.62
N PHE A 330 -2.42 4.34 -29.73
CA PHE A 330 -2.53 2.88 -29.76
C PHE A 330 -3.25 2.42 -31.03
N GLY A 331 -4.31 3.11 -31.47
CA GLY A 331 -5.00 2.84 -32.74
C GLY A 331 -4.06 2.96 -33.95
N GLN A 332 -3.24 4.01 -34.01
CA GLN A 332 -2.23 4.17 -35.05
C GLN A 332 -1.14 3.09 -35.01
N ALA A 333 -0.71 2.68 -33.80
CA ALA A 333 0.26 1.59 -33.63
C ALA A 333 -0.30 0.27 -34.16
N ILE A 334 -1.57 -0.04 -33.87
CA ILE A 334 -2.30 -1.23 -34.36
C ILE A 334 -2.48 -1.16 -35.89
N ALA A 335 -2.78 0.00 -36.45
CA ALA A 335 -2.91 0.17 -37.91
C ALA A 335 -1.57 -0.10 -38.63
N ARG A 336 -0.44 0.19 -37.99
CA ARG A 336 0.90 -0.12 -38.51
C ARG A 336 1.27 -1.60 -38.36
N ASP A 337 0.96 -2.18 -37.21
CA ASP A 337 1.19 -3.59 -36.91
C ASP A 337 -0.05 -4.23 -36.24
N PRO A 338 -0.91 -4.89 -37.02
CA PRO A 338 -2.10 -5.56 -36.51
C PRO A 338 -1.81 -6.73 -35.53
N ASN A 339 -0.56 -7.15 -35.39
CA ASN A 339 -0.14 -8.20 -34.46
C ASN A 339 0.54 -7.66 -33.19
N PHE A 340 0.46 -6.35 -32.95
CA PHE A 340 1.09 -5.71 -31.80
C PHE A 340 0.22 -5.87 -30.53
N ALA A 341 0.37 -6.99 -29.80
CA ALA A 341 -0.40 -7.32 -28.62
C ALA A 341 -0.41 -6.22 -27.55
N ALA A 342 0.76 -5.62 -27.27
CA ALA A 342 0.89 -4.59 -26.25
C ALA A 342 0.06 -3.33 -26.59
N ALA A 343 -0.08 -2.96 -27.87
CA ALA A 343 -0.90 -1.81 -28.28
C ALA A 343 -2.39 -2.09 -28.06
N TYR A 344 -2.86 -3.31 -28.32
CA TYR A 344 -4.23 -3.73 -27.97
C TYR A 344 -4.46 -3.72 -26.45
N ALA A 345 -3.50 -4.18 -25.67
CA ALA A 345 -3.59 -4.16 -24.20
C ALA A 345 -3.67 -2.71 -23.67
N GLY A 346 -2.84 -1.80 -24.19
CA GLY A 346 -2.88 -0.38 -23.87
C GLY A 346 -4.23 0.26 -24.22
N LEU A 347 -4.80 -0.11 -25.36
CA LEU A 347 -6.12 0.34 -25.79
C LEU A 347 -7.23 -0.20 -24.86
N ALA A 348 -7.16 -1.46 -24.45
CA ALA A 348 -8.10 -2.05 -23.49
C ALA A 348 -8.05 -1.33 -22.14
N GLN A 349 -6.86 -1.08 -21.61
CA GLN A 349 -6.68 -0.31 -20.38
C GLN A 349 -7.22 1.13 -20.51
N THR A 350 -7.01 1.78 -21.66
CA THR A 350 -7.50 3.14 -21.92
C THR A 350 -9.02 3.19 -21.86
N TYR A 351 -9.71 2.28 -22.54
CA TYR A 351 -11.17 2.19 -22.49
C TYR A 351 -11.67 1.87 -21.08
N GLY A 352 -11.01 0.94 -20.38
CA GLY A 352 -11.36 0.58 -19.00
C GLY A 352 -11.31 1.78 -18.04
N VAL A 353 -10.28 2.61 -18.15
CA VAL A 353 -10.14 3.84 -17.36
C VAL A 353 -11.19 4.88 -17.75
N LEU A 354 -11.47 5.09 -19.04
CA LEU A 354 -12.51 6.00 -19.51
C LEU A 354 -13.90 5.61 -18.99
N VAL A 355 -14.22 4.31 -18.96
CA VAL A 355 -15.47 3.80 -18.36
C VAL A 355 -15.46 4.02 -16.84
N GLY A 356 -14.35 3.70 -16.17
CA GLY A 356 -14.21 3.86 -14.72
C GLY A 356 -14.35 5.32 -14.25
N TYR A 357 -13.92 6.28 -15.07
CA TYR A 357 -14.05 7.72 -14.82
C TYR A 357 -15.39 8.32 -15.31
N GLY A 358 -16.29 7.50 -15.86
CA GLY A 358 -17.56 7.98 -16.41
C GLY A 358 -17.42 8.88 -17.65
N ARG A 359 -16.29 8.78 -18.38
CA ARG A 359 -16.02 9.53 -19.62
C ARG A 359 -16.47 8.77 -20.86
N LEU A 360 -16.73 7.48 -20.71
CA LEU A 360 -17.32 6.61 -21.71
C LEU A 360 -18.41 5.80 -21.02
N SER A 361 -19.58 5.69 -21.65
CA SER A 361 -20.66 4.89 -21.09
C SER A 361 -20.28 3.41 -21.01
N THR A 362 -20.82 2.68 -20.03
CA THR A 362 -20.59 1.23 -19.90
C THR A 362 -21.02 0.50 -21.18
N ALA A 363 -22.15 0.89 -21.77
CA ALA A 363 -22.69 0.24 -22.97
C ALA A 363 -21.75 0.35 -24.18
N GLU A 364 -21.05 1.48 -24.31
CA GLU A 364 -20.09 1.71 -25.40
C GLU A 364 -18.69 1.15 -25.07
N GLY A 365 -18.23 1.34 -23.84
CA GLY A 365 -16.85 1.08 -23.45
C GLY A 365 -16.58 -0.38 -23.13
N ALA A 366 -17.48 -1.10 -22.44
CA ALA A 366 -17.24 -2.47 -22.07
C ALA A 366 -17.00 -3.41 -23.29
N PRO A 367 -17.78 -3.34 -24.39
CA PRO A 367 -17.48 -4.11 -25.59
C PRO A 367 -16.10 -3.77 -26.19
N LYS A 368 -15.68 -2.48 -26.17
CA LYS A 368 -14.37 -2.06 -26.66
C LYS A 368 -13.24 -2.64 -25.82
N VAL A 369 -13.37 -2.63 -24.49
CA VAL A 369 -12.38 -3.26 -23.58
C VAL A 369 -12.28 -4.75 -23.89
N LEU A 370 -13.42 -5.46 -23.96
CA LEU A 370 -13.44 -6.91 -24.21
C LEU A 370 -12.78 -7.26 -25.54
N ALA A 371 -13.13 -6.55 -26.62
CA ALA A 371 -12.58 -6.80 -27.95
C ALA A 371 -11.06 -6.56 -27.99
N ALA A 372 -10.59 -5.46 -27.44
CA ALA A 372 -9.16 -5.13 -27.41
C ALA A 372 -8.36 -6.10 -26.52
N ALA A 373 -8.85 -6.40 -25.31
CA ALA A 373 -8.19 -7.34 -24.40
C ALA A 373 -8.14 -8.75 -24.97
N GLN A 374 -9.24 -9.25 -25.55
CA GLN A 374 -9.29 -10.56 -26.20
C GLN A 374 -8.32 -10.64 -27.38
N LYS A 375 -8.22 -9.59 -28.18
CA LYS A 375 -7.27 -9.55 -29.30
C LYS A 375 -5.82 -9.56 -28.81
N ALA A 376 -5.51 -8.80 -27.74
CA ALA A 376 -4.20 -8.84 -27.11
C ALA A 376 -3.84 -10.25 -26.62
N LEU A 377 -4.79 -10.94 -25.95
CA LEU A 377 -4.59 -12.29 -25.41
C LEU A 377 -4.54 -13.39 -26.49
N GLN A 378 -5.20 -13.19 -27.64
CA GLN A 378 -5.02 -14.09 -28.80
C GLN A 378 -3.60 -14.02 -29.36
N LEU A 379 -2.97 -12.84 -29.31
CA LEU A 379 -1.61 -12.61 -29.81
C LEU A 379 -0.54 -12.98 -28.76
N GLU A 380 -0.81 -12.69 -27.49
CA GLU A 380 0.07 -12.93 -26.33
C GLU A 380 -0.79 -13.35 -25.12
N PRO A 381 -0.95 -14.69 -24.89
CA PRO A 381 -1.82 -15.22 -23.82
C PRO A 381 -1.44 -14.74 -22.41
N ASP A 382 -0.17 -14.46 -22.16
CA ASP A 382 0.38 -14.00 -20.88
C ASP A 382 0.58 -12.47 -20.84
N ASN A 383 -0.30 -11.70 -21.54
CA ASN A 383 -0.27 -10.26 -21.47
C ASN A 383 -0.96 -9.75 -20.18
N ALA A 384 -0.17 -9.42 -19.15
CA ALA A 384 -0.67 -9.03 -17.82
C ALA A 384 -1.62 -7.82 -17.88
N ALA A 385 -1.32 -6.81 -18.71
CA ALA A 385 -2.14 -5.61 -18.84
C ALA A 385 -3.53 -5.91 -19.44
N ALA A 386 -3.57 -6.79 -20.46
CA ALA A 386 -4.82 -7.24 -21.07
C ALA A 386 -5.65 -8.09 -20.09
N LEU A 387 -5.00 -9.01 -19.35
CA LEU A 387 -5.65 -9.82 -18.32
C LEU A 387 -6.29 -8.94 -17.24
N ALA A 388 -5.58 -7.94 -16.72
CA ALA A 388 -6.11 -7.03 -15.69
C ALA A 388 -7.29 -6.19 -16.19
N ALA A 389 -7.24 -5.68 -17.44
CA ALA A 389 -8.33 -4.94 -18.05
C ALA A 389 -9.57 -5.83 -18.28
N LEU A 390 -9.35 -7.06 -18.77
CA LEU A 390 -10.40 -8.06 -18.97
C LEU A 390 -11.06 -8.42 -17.64
N ALA A 391 -10.28 -8.72 -16.60
CA ALA A 391 -10.76 -9.05 -15.27
C ALA A 391 -11.67 -7.94 -14.70
N THR A 392 -11.23 -6.69 -14.81
CA THR A 392 -12.01 -5.53 -14.34
C THR A 392 -13.36 -5.46 -15.03
N THR A 393 -13.40 -5.64 -16.35
CA THR A 393 -14.63 -5.60 -17.14
C THR A 393 -15.53 -6.79 -16.84
N LYS A 394 -14.96 -7.99 -16.68
CA LYS A 394 -15.71 -9.19 -16.29
C LYS A 394 -16.51 -8.97 -15.01
N TYR A 395 -15.89 -8.51 -13.91
CA TYR A 395 -16.62 -8.39 -12.65
C TYR A 395 -17.54 -7.16 -12.58
N ARG A 396 -17.15 -6.04 -13.18
CA ARG A 396 -17.93 -4.80 -13.08
C ARG A 396 -19.13 -4.76 -14.01
N ASN A 397 -19.00 -5.32 -15.22
CA ASN A 397 -19.97 -5.14 -16.29
C ASN A 397 -20.61 -6.46 -16.75
N VAL A 398 -19.85 -7.55 -16.77
CA VAL A 398 -20.36 -8.88 -17.17
C VAL A 398 -20.90 -9.68 -15.99
N TRP A 399 -20.34 -9.47 -14.78
CA TRP A 399 -20.58 -10.17 -13.51
C TRP A 399 -20.07 -11.61 -13.53
N ASP A 400 -19.03 -11.87 -14.33
CA ASP A 400 -18.24 -13.10 -14.29
C ASP A 400 -17.14 -12.96 -13.23
N PHE A 401 -17.50 -13.20 -11.96
CA PHE A 401 -16.58 -13.04 -10.84
C PHE A 401 -15.50 -14.12 -10.80
N GLN A 402 -15.82 -15.34 -11.21
CA GLN A 402 -14.87 -16.44 -11.23
C GLN A 402 -13.80 -16.22 -12.31
N GLY A 403 -14.22 -15.88 -13.53
CA GLY A 403 -13.29 -15.54 -14.61
C GLY A 403 -12.46 -14.32 -14.30
N ALA A 404 -13.04 -13.30 -13.64
CA ALA A 404 -12.30 -12.12 -13.21
C ALA A 404 -11.17 -12.44 -12.21
N GLU A 405 -11.46 -13.27 -11.19
CA GLU A 405 -10.44 -13.67 -10.22
C GLU A 405 -9.32 -14.48 -10.87
N SER A 406 -9.66 -15.40 -11.77
CA SER A 406 -8.68 -16.17 -12.54
C SER A 406 -7.74 -15.27 -13.32
N ASP A 407 -8.30 -14.28 -14.04
CA ASP A 407 -7.52 -13.35 -14.87
C ASP A 407 -6.63 -12.44 -14.01
N TYR A 408 -7.12 -11.92 -12.86
CA TYR A 408 -6.28 -11.14 -11.94
C TYR A 408 -5.12 -11.93 -11.37
N ARG A 409 -5.36 -13.16 -10.95
CA ARG A 409 -4.30 -14.04 -10.44
C ARG A 409 -3.25 -14.34 -11.51
N HIS A 410 -3.72 -14.58 -12.74
CA HIS A 410 -2.82 -14.79 -13.88
C HIS A 410 -2.01 -13.51 -14.18
N ALA A 411 -2.65 -12.36 -14.27
CA ALA A 411 -1.95 -11.08 -14.47
C ALA A 411 -0.84 -10.84 -13.46
N LEU A 412 -1.13 -11.08 -12.17
CA LEU A 412 -0.16 -10.89 -11.08
C LEU A 412 0.89 -12.01 -10.97
N ALA A 413 0.62 -13.19 -11.52
CA ALA A 413 1.63 -14.23 -11.68
C ALA A 413 2.65 -13.87 -12.77
N VAL A 414 2.17 -13.27 -13.88
CA VAL A 414 3.03 -12.78 -14.97
C VAL A 414 3.79 -11.51 -14.58
N ASN A 415 3.11 -10.54 -13.97
CA ASN A 415 3.74 -9.31 -13.51
C ASN A 415 3.40 -9.02 -12.03
N PRO A 416 4.21 -9.52 -11.08
CA PRO A 416 3.96 -9.35 -9.65
C PRO A 416 4.20 -7.92 -9.13
N ASN A 417 4.70 -7.00 -9.96
CA ASN A 417 4.95 -5.62 -9.62
C ASN A 417 4.00 -4.64 -10.37
N ASP A 418 2.92 -5.14 -10.97
CA ASP A 418 1.92 -4.27 -11.59
C ASP A 418 1.05 -3.59 -10.51
N ALA A 419 1.42 -2.36 -10.17
CA ALA A 419 0.70 -1.56 -9.17
C ALA A 419 -0.77 -1.33 -9.53
N THR A 420 -1.09 -1.19 -10.83
CA THR A 420 -2.46 -1.00 -11.33
C THR A 420 -3.27 -2.30 -11.19
N ALA A 421 -2.70 -3.45 -11.55
CA ALA A 421 -3.37 -4.73 -11.38
C ALA A 421 -3.65 -5.03 -9.89
N HIS A 422 -2.70 -4.75 -9.00
CA HIS A 422 -2.91 -4.85 -7.55
C HIS A 422 -4.04 -3.94 -7.04
N GLU A 423 -4.09 -2.68 -7.50
CA GLU A 423 -5.15 -1.72 -7.18
C GLU A 423 -6.52 -2.26 -7.61
N TRP A 424 -6.66 -2.69 -8.86
CA TRP A 424 -7.93 -3.17 -9.41
C TRP A 424 -8.38 -4.50 -8.78
N TYR A 425 -7.43 -5.40 -8.49
CA TYR A 425 -7.72 -6.65 -7.79
C TYR A 425 -8.18 -6.41 -6.34
N ALA A 426 -7.64 -5.39 -5.68
CA ALA A 426 -8.10 -4.99 -4.34
C ALA A 426 -9.58 -4.58 -4.35
N ASP A 427 -10.03 -3.87 -5.37
CA ASP A 427 -11.42 -3.45 -5.52
C ASP A 427 -12.34 -4.66 -5.75
N PHE A 428 -11.93 -5.58 -6.62
CA PHE A 428 -12.62 -6.86 -6.80
C PHE A 428 -12.74 -7.66 -5.49
N LEU A 429 -11.65 -7.83 -4.76
CA LEU A 429 -11.63 -8.58 -3.50
C LEU A 429 -12.55 -7.96 -2.45
N ARG A 430 -12.65 -6.64 -2.41
CA ARG A 430 -13.58 -5.90 -1.56
C ARG A 430 -15.04 -6.21 -1.94
N THR A 431 -15.35 -6.22 -3.25
CA THR A 431 -16.66 -6.61 -3.76
C THR A 431 -17.06 -8.02 -3.30
N MET A 432 -16.09 -8.93 -3.26
CA MET A 432 -16.27 -10.30 -2.78
C MET A 432 -16.21 -10.45 -1.25
N GLY A 433 -16.12 -9.36 -0.49
CA GLY A 433 -16.06 -9.38 0.97
C GLY A 433 -14.74 -9.85 1.56
N ARG A 434 -13.71 -10.01 0.75
CA ARG A 434 -12.37 -10.49 1.16
C ARG A 434 -11.48 -9.31 1.59
N TRP A 435 -11.87 -8.68 2.69
CA TRP A 435 -11.29 -7.43 3.18
C TRP A 435 -9.79 -7.53 3.52
N SER A 436 -9.35 -8.64 4.13
CA SER A 436 -7.93 -8.85 4.45
C SER A 436 -7.07 -8.89 3.19
N ASP A 437 -7.52 -9.64 2.19
CA ASP A 437 -6.81 -9.79 0.92
C ASP A 437 -6.82 -8.45 0.16
N ALA A 438 -7.96 -7.73 0.16
CA ALA A 438 -8.08 -6.41 -0.45
C ALA A 438 -7.08 -5.42 0.14
N ARG A 439 -6.95 -5.37 1.49
CA ARG A 439 -5.95 -4.54 2.17
C ARG A 439 -4.52 -4.93 1.79
N GLY A 440 -4.25 -6.23 1.67
CA GLY A 440 -2.97 -6.73 1.18
C GLY A 440 -2.63 -6.20 -0.20
N GLN A 441 -3.57 -6.31 -1.14
CA GLN A 441 -3.36 -5.91 -2.53
C GLN A 441 -3.21 -4.39 -2.68
N ILE A 442 -4.08 -3.57 -2.07
CA ILE A 442 -3.94 -2.11 -2.16
C ILE A 442 -2.68 -1.61 -1.44
N GLY A 443 -2.27 -2.29 -0.36
CA GLY A 443 -1.01 -2.03 0.32
C GLY A 443 0.21 -2.33 -0.54
N LEU A 444 0.16 -3.38 -1.38
CA LEU A 444 1.21 -3.68 -2.37
C LEU A 444 1.23 -2.61 -3.47
N ALA A 445 0.07 -2.24 -4.04
CA ALA A 445 -0.02 -1.15 -5.01
C ALA A 445 0.63 0.13 -4.48
N TYR A 446 0.31 0.53 -3.25
CA TYR A 446 0.89 1.71 -2.61
C TYR A 446 2.40 1.58 -2.34
N LYS A 447 2.91 0.39 -2.01
CA LYS A 447 4.35 0.16 -1.84
C LYS A 447 5.12 0.23 -3.15
N LEU A 448 4.49 -0.18 -4.26
CA LEU A 448 5.06 -0.15 -5.60
C LEU A 448 5.03 1.27 -6.18
N ASP A 449 3.95 2.01 -5.95
CA ASP A 449 3.76 3.36 -6.49
C ASP A 449 3.19 4.35 -5.45
N PRO A 450 3.97 4.74 -4.42
CA PRO A 450 3.51 5.63 -3.35
C PRO A 450 3.24 7.07 -3.81
N LEU A 451 3.77 7.47 -4.97
CA LEU A 451 3.56 8.80 -5.56
C LEU A 451 2.53 8.79 -6.70
N SER A 452 1.82 7.68 -6.93
CA SER A 452 0.69 7.65 -7.85
C SER A 452 -0.49 8.45 -7.30
N PRO A 453 -0.95 9.51 -7.99
CA PRO A 453 -2.16 10.22 -7.59
C PRO A 453 -3.38 9.30 -7.60
N ALA A 454 -3.50 8.42 -8.62
CA ALA A 454 -4.59 7.46 -8.74
C ALA A 454 -4.65 6.48 -7.56
N ILE A 455 -3.52 5.85 -7.20
CA ILE A 455 -3.47 4.91 -6.07
C ILE A 455 -3.76 5.64 -4.74
N ASN A 456 -3.26 6.87 -4.54
CA ASN A 456 -3.59 7.66 -3.36
C ASN A 456 -5.08 8.00 -3.30
N SER A 457 -5.72 8.30 -4.44
CA SER A 457 -7.17 8.47 -4.55
C SER A 457 -7.91 7.17 -4.18
N MET A 458 -7.46 6.01 -4.68
CA MET A 458 -8.06 4.71 -4.32
C MET A 458 -7.83 4.32 -2.86
N MET A 459 -6.74 4.75 -2.25
CA MET A 459 -6.54 4.63 -0.79
C MET A 459 -7.59 5.43 -0.01
N CYS A 460 -8.00 6.63 -0.50
CA CYS A 460 -9.12 7.37 0.08
C CYS A 460 -10.38 6.51 0.12
N TYR A 461 -10.78 5.92 -1.00
CA TYR A 461 -11.96 5.06 -1.05
C TYR A 461 -11.80 3.80 -0.19
N SER A 462 -10.60 3.20 -0.15
CA SER A 462 -10.35 2.04 0.70
C SER A 462 -10.59 2.35 2.18
N PHE A 463 -10.06 3.45 2.68
CA PHE A 463 -10.30 3.89 4.06
C PHE A 463 -11.76 4.32 4.31
N TYR A 464 -12.39 4.97 3.32
CA TYR A 464 -13.81 5.31 3.39
C TYR A 464 -14.69 4.07 3.58
N TYR A 465 -14.49 3.04 2.78
CA TYR A 465 -15.24 1.79 2.87
C TYR A 465 -14.95 1.01 4.17
N GLU A 466 -13.76 1.17 4.75
CA GLU A 466 -13.40 0.66 6.07
C GLU A 466 -13.91 1.55 7.21
N ARG A 467 -14.68 2.61 6.92
CA ARG A 467 -15.22 3.61 7.87
C ARG A 467 -14.15 4.41 8.62
N ARG A 468 -12.97 4.48 8.09
CA ARG A 468 -11.82 5.27 8.56
C ARG A 468 -11.79 6.62 7.84
N TYR A 469 -12.82 7.42 8.08
CA TYR A 469 -13.12 8.61 7.29
C TYR A 469 -12.05 9.71 7.36
N ARG A 470 -11.37 9.86 8.50
CA ARG A 470 -10.30 10.86 8.65
C ARG A 470 -9.06 10.48 7.84
N GLU A 471 -8.70 9.21 7.84
CA GLU A 471 -7.61 8.70 7.00
C GLU A 471 -7.97 8.77 5.52
N ALA A 472 -9.24 8.53 5.18
CA ALA A 472 -9.73 8.71 3.80
C ALA A 472 -9.49 10.15 3.31
N ILE A 473 -9.90 11.16 4.10
CA ILE A 473 -9.68 12.57 3.77
C ILE A 473 -8.19 12.88 3.59
N ALA A 474 -7.33 12.41 4.51
CA ALA A 474 -5.88 12.64 4.44
C ALA A 474 -5.24 12.07 3.15
N PHE A 475 -5.72 10.92 2.65
CA PHE A 475 -5.25 10.35 1.39
C PHE A 475 -5.76 11.10 0.15
N SER A 476 -7.00 11.65 0.20
CA SER A 476 -7.50 12.54 -0.84
C SER A 476 -6.65 13.82 -0.93
N ASP A 477 -6.32 14.43 0.21
CA ASP A 477 -5.44 15.59 0.26
C ASP A 477 -4.05 15.29 -0.28
N ARG A 478 -3.54 14.08 -0.02
CA ARG A 478 -2.28 13.63 -0.57
C ARG A 478 -2.34 13.46 -2.08
N ALA A 479 -3.40 12.85 -2.61
CA ALA A 479 -3.61 12.71 -4.04
C ALA A 479 -3.67 14.08 -4.73
N ALA A 480 -4.41 15.05 -4.15
CA ALA A 480 -4.52 16.41 -4.67
C ALA A 480 -3.18 17.19 -4.65
N ARG A 481 -2.31 16.94 -3.65
CA ARG A 481 -0.96 17.53 -3.63
C ARG A 481 -0.03 16.95 -4.70
N LEU A 482 -0.24 15.69 -5.09
CA LEU A 482 0.52 15.06 -6.16
C LEU A 482 0.03 15.53 -7.53
N ASP A 483 -1.29 15.59 -7.70
CA ASP A 483 -1.95 16.13 -8.88
C ASP A 483 -3.38 16.59 -8.51
N PRO A 484 -3.71 17.88 -8.65
CA PRO A 484 -5.00 18.45 -8.26
C PRO A 484 -6.22 17.74 -8.86
N GLN A 485 -6.11 17.18 -10.07
CA GLN A 485 -7.23 16.46 -10.70
C GLN A 485 -7.60 15.15 -10.00
N PHE A 486 -6.70 14.61 -9.15
CA PHE A 486 -6.92 13.37 -8.40
C PHE A 486 -7.35 13.60 -6.94
N GLY A 487 -7.45 14.85 -6.49
CA GLY A 487 -8.17 15.13 -5.25
C GLY A 487 -9.59 14.56 -5.39
N SER A 488 -9.96 13.61 -4.54
CA SER A 488 -11.25 12.90 -4.67
C SER A 488 -12.37 13.62 -3.92
N PRO A 489 -12.93 14.73 -4.45
CA PRO A 489 -13.96 15.49 -3.73
C PRO A 489 -15.15 14.62 -3.32
N SER A 490 -15.53 13.67 -4.19
CA SER A 490 -16.62 12.73 -3.89
C SER A 490 -16.31 11.85 -2.66
N CYS A 491 -15.08 11.35 -2.53
CA CYS A 491 -14.66 10.58 -1.35
C CYS A 491 -14.64 11.45 -0.09
N VAL A 492 -14.16 12.70 -0.20
CA VAL A 492 -14.13 13.65 0.92
C VAL A 492 -15.54 14.01 1.36
N VAL A 493 -16.42 14.37 0.43
CA VAL A 493 -17.84 14.68 0.69
C VAL A 493 -18.53 13.52 1.41
N LYS A 494 -18.40 12.30 0.88
CA LYS A 494 -18.96 11.09 1.51
C LYS A 494 -18.40 10.85 2.92
N SER A 495 -17.10 11.10 3.12
CA SER A 495 -16.46 10.96 4.42
C SER A 495 -16.93 11.99 5.43
N LEU A 496 -17.06 13.27 5.03
CA LEU A 496 -17.59 14.35 5.87
C LEU A 496 -19.06 14.11 6.24
N ILE A 497 -19.87 13.67 5.27
CA ILE A 497 -21.26 13.26 5.51
C ILE A 497 -21.32 12.14 6.57
N ALA A 498 -20.46 11.14 6.46
CA ALA A 498 -20.41 10.03 7.40
C ALA A 498 -19.93 10.45 8.81
N LEU A 499 -19.11 11.51 8.89
CA LEU A 499 -18.70 12.16 10.15
C LEU A 499 -19.77 13.11 10.73
N GLY A 500 -20.87 13.36 10.00
CA GLY A 500 -21.92 14.30 10.40
C GLY A 500 -21.62 15.77 10.06
N ASP A 501 -20.51 16.04 9.39
CA ASP A 501 -20.10 17.39 8.96
C ASP A 501 -20.72 17.76 7.60
N ILE A 502 -22.02 18.02 7.59
CA ILE A 502 -22.74 18.43 6.37
C ILE A 502 -22.27 19.81 5.86
N PRO A 503 -22.05 20.84 6.72
CA PRO A 503 -21.50 22.10 6.24
C PRO A 503 -20.15 21.95 5.55
N GLY A 504 -19.22 21.16 6.13
CA GLY A 504 -17.94 20.84 5.52
C GLY A 504 -18.07 20.13 4.17
N ALA A 505 -19.00 19.17 4.07
CA ALA A 505 -19.29 18.49 2.81
C ALA A 505 -19.77 19.46 1.72
N ILE A 506 -20.65 20.41 2.05
CA ILE A 506 -21.14 21.44 1.13
C ILE A 506 -20.00 22.39 0.72
N ALA A 507 -19.11 22.76 1.65
CA ALA A 507 -17.94 23.58 1.34
C ALA A 507 -17.02 22.90 0.30
N VAL A 508 -16.82 21.60 0.42
CA VAL A 508 -16.06 20.83 -0.60
C VAL A 508 -16.83 20.77 -1.93
N LEU A 509 -18.15 20.59 -1.92
CA LEU A 509 -18.96 20.59 -3.14
C LEU A 509 -18.87 21.92 -3.90
N ARG A 510 -18.72 23.07 -3.22
CA ARG A 510 -18.51 24.38 -3.88
C ARG A 510 -17.24 24.45 -4.71
N THR A 511 -16.23 23.64 -4.41
CA THR A 511 -14.99 23.56 -5.20
C THR A 511 -15.14 22.69 -6.45
N THR A 512 -16.29 22.08 -6.67
CA THR A 512 -16.60 21.22 -7.81
C THR A 512 -17.51 21.94 -8.83
N PRO A 513 -17.70 21.38 -10.04
CA PRO A 513 -18.62 21.94 -11.03
C PRO A 513 -20.09 21.99 -10.60
N ALA A 514 -20.45 21.51 -9.39
CA ALA A 514 -21.84 21.57 -8.87
C ALA A 514 -22.40 23.00 -8.82
N GLY A 515 -21.54 23.98 -8.62
CA GLY A 515 -21.87 25.40 -8.62
C GLY A 515 -22.51 25.92 -7.33
N ASP A 516 -22.40 27.22 -7.11
CA ASP A 516 -22.85 27.88 -5.87
C ASP A 516 -24.36 27.72 -5.65
N ARG A 517 -25.16 27.84 -6.71
CA ARG A 517 -26.62 27.75 -6.62
C ARG A 517 -27.09 26.40 -6.04
N VAL A 518 -26.48 25.30 -6.47
CA VAL A 518 -26.78 23.95 -5.95
C VAL A 518 -26.37 23.86 -4.48
N CYS A 519 -25.18 24.33 -4.15
CA CYS A 519 -24.68 24.33 -2.79
C CYS A 519 -25.53 25.19 -1.84
N ASP A 520 -26.02 26.35 -2.29
CA ASP A 520 -26.94 27.20 -1.50
C ASP A 520 -28.27 26.48 -1.24
N GLN A 521 -28.85 25.82 -2.23
CA GLN A 521 -30.07 25.03 -2.05
C GLN A 521 -29.87 23.88 -1.05
N LEU A 522 -28.74 23.20 -1.11
CA LEU A 522 -28.37 22.13 -0.19
C LEU A 522 -28.19 22.67 1.25
N PHE A 523 -27.52 23.81 1.39
CA PHE A 523 -27.29 24.44 2.68
C PHE A 523 -28.61 24.92 3.34
N GLU A 524 -29.47 25.56 2.56
CA GLU A 524 -30.79 26.01 3.04
C GLU A 524 -31.69 24.83 3.42
N SER A 525 -31.67 23.74 2.65
CA SER A 525 -32.42 22.53 3.00
C SER A 525 -31.94 21.91 4.32
N TYR A 526 -30.60 21.86 4.50
CA TYR A 526 -29.98 21.38 5.75
C TYR A 526 -30.38 22.27 6.96
N ARG A 527 -30.27 23.60 6.80
CA ARG A 527 -30.63 24.55 7.87
C ARG A 527 -32.10 24.45 8.27
N ARG A 528 -33.00 24.28 7.30
CA ARG A 528 -34.43 24.25 7.52
C ARG A 528 -34.92 22.98 8.20
N ALA A 529 -34.45 21.80 7.76
CA ALA A 529 -35.01 20.52 8.17
C ALA A 529 -33.94 19.41 8.38
N GLY A 530 -32.69 19.81 8.52
CA GLY A 530 -31.59 18.93 8.90
C GLY A 530 -31.12 17.97 7.81
N THR A 531 -30.41 16.94 8.23
CA THR A 531 -29.68 16.02 7.35
C THR A 531 -30.61 15.25 6.40
N ARG A 532 -31.80 14.90 6.83
CA ARG A 532 -32.77 14.15 5.99
C ARG A 532 -33.24 14.95 4.79
N ASP A 533 -33.51 16.25 4.97
CA ASP A 533 -33.94 17.15 3.89
C ASP A 533 -32.78 17.47 2.94
N PHE A 534 -31.54 17.59 3.48
CA PHE A 534 -30.32 17.66 2.68
C PHE A 534 -30.24 16.48 1.69
N TYR A 535 -30.44 15.25 2.14
CA TYR A 535 -30.39 14.08 1.25
C TYR A 535 -31.50 14.06 0.21
N ARG A 536 -32.74 14.40 0.60
CA ARG A 536 -33.87 14.50 -0.33
C ARG A 536 -33.62 15.55 -1.41
N THR A 537 -33.13 16.71 -1.01
CA THR A 537 -32.80 17.80 -1.93
C THR A 537 -31.65 17.38 -2.87
N SER A 538 -30.62 16.72 -2.34
CA SER A 538 -29.53 16.17 -3.15
C SER A 538 -30.04 15.18 -4.19
N ALA A 539 -30.90 14.23 -3.80
CA ALA A 539 -31.49 13.26 -4.73
C ALA A 539 -32.24 13.93 -5.87
N ARG A 540 -33.09 14.92 -5.53
CA ARG A 540 -33.86 15.68 -6.52
C ARG A 540 -32.99 16.46 -7.48
N LEU A 541 -31.94 17.13 -6.99
CA LEU A 541 -31.03 17.90 -7.81
C LEU A 541 -30.21 17.00 -8.76
N LEU A 542 -29.73 15.86 -8.25
CA LEU A 542 -29.05 14.85 -9.08
C LEU A 542 -29.97 14.30 -10.17
N THR A 543 -31.25 14.01 -9.84
CA THR A 543 -32.22 13.49 -10.80
C THR A 543 -32.52 14.51 -11.92
N ALA A 544 -32.46 15.82 -11.62
CA ALA A 544 -32.73 16.90 -12.56
C ALA A 544 -31.49 17.32 -13.39
N ALA A 545 -30.34 16.71 -13.19
CA ALA A 545 -29.11 17.05 -13.92
C ALA A 545 -29.23 16.73 -15.41
N THR A 546 -28.77 17.66 -16.26
CA THR A 546 -28.93 17.62 -17.72
C THR A 546 -28.10 16.53 -18.39
N ASP A 547 -26.95 16.14 -17.79
CA ASP A 547 -26.04 15.12 -18.34
C ASP A 547 -26.49 13.67 -18.06
N GLY A 548 -27.69 13.51 -17.51
CA GLY A 548 -28.22 12.23 -17.03
C GLY A 548 -27.71 11.89 -15.62
N PRO A 549 -28.63 11.45 -14.73
CA PRO A 549 -28.26 11.17 -13.36
C PRO A 549 -27.45 9.88 -13.24
N ASP A 550 -26.34 9.90 -12.47
CA ASP A 550 -25.72 8.66 -12.01
C ASP A 550 -26.67 7.94 -11.05
N ALA A 551 -27.21 6.82 -11.52
CA ALA A 551 -28.23 6.07 -10.79
C ALA A 551 -27.78 5.63 -9.38
N ILE A 552 -26.49 5.37 -9.19
CA ILE A 552 -25.92 4.95 -7.89
C ILE A 552 -25.89 6.12 -6.92
N ASP A 553 -25.51 7.32 -7.36
CA ASP A 553 -25.45 8.49 -6.48
C ASP A 553 -26.87 8.96 -6.10
N VAL A 554 -27.83 8.90 -7.02
CA VAL A 554 -29.26 9.17 -6.71
C VAL A 554 -29.79 8.15 -5.71
N ALA A 555 -29.58 6.85 -5.94
CA ALA A 555 -29.99 5.79 -5.02
C ALA A 555 -29.39 5.98 -3.62
N ALA A 556 -28.11 6.36 -3.54
CA ALA A 556 -27.41 6.61 -2.28
C ALA A 556 -28.06 7.76 -1.49
N MET A 557 -28.46 8.86 -2.14
CA MET A 557 -29.14 9.97 -1.48
C MET A 557 -30.52 9.56 -0.97
N TYR A 558 -31.33 8.83 -1.74
CA TYR A 558 -32.60 8.30 -1.27
C TYR A 558 -32.43 7.32 -0.10
N ALA A 559 -31.45 6.42 -0.17
CA ALA A 559 -31.13 5.50 0.92
C ALA A 559 -30.81 6.25 2.23
N ARG A 560 -29.99 7.30 2.16
CA ARG A 560 -29.64 8.15 3.31
C ARG A 560 -30.80 9.01 3.80
N ALA A 561 -31.73 9.39 2.92
CA ALA A 561 -32.97 10.06 3.27
C ALA A 561 -34.00 9.14 3.97
N GLY A 562 -33.78 7.82 3.96
CA GLY A 562 -34.68 6.81 4.44
C GLY A 562 -35.84 6.50 3.49
N ASP A 563 -35.75 6.92 2.24
CA ASP A 563 -36.70 6.64 1.17
C ASP A 563 -36.24 5.38 0.40
N ARG A 564 -36.58 4.23 0.98
CA ARG A 564 -36.13 2.92 0.49
C ARG A 564 -36.71 2.60 -0.90
N ASP A 565 -37.93 2.97 -1.18
CA ASP A 565 -38.61 2.63 -2.42
C ASP A 565 -37.95 3.31 -3.63
N HIS A 566 -37.68 4.61 -3.53
CA HIS A 566 -36.94 5.32 -4.57
C HIS A 566 -35.48 4.83 -4.67
N ALA A 567 -34.85 4.52 -3.54
CA ALA A 567 -33.49 3.98 -3.56
C ALA A 567 -33.41 2.66 -4.36
N PHE A 568 -34.32 1.70 -4.10
CA PHE A 568 -34.35 0.44 -4.84
C PHE A 568 -34.76 0.61 -6.30
N ALA A 569 -35.67 1.52 -6.61
CA ALA A 569 -36.01 1.81 -8.01
C ALA A 569 -34.79 2.29 -8.83
N TRP A 570 -33.95 3.14 -8.23
CA TRP A 570 -32.72 3.59 -8.86
C TRP A 570 -31.63 2.51 -8.91
N LEU A 571 -31.54 1.63 -7.91
CA LEU A 571 -30.63 0.48 -7.93
C LEU A 571 -31.04 -0.54 -8.99
N ASP A 572 -32.34 -0.80 -9.20
CA ASP A 572 -32.81 -1.65 -10.29
C ASP A 572 -32.48 -1.05 -11.66
N ARG A 573 -32.67 0.25 -11.84
CA ARG A 573 -32.26 0.95 -13.06
C ARG A 573 -30.73 0.83 -13.28
N ALA A 574 -29.92 0.96 -12.23
CA ALA A 574 -28.48 0.75 -12.31
C ALA A 574 -28.13 -0.68 -12.70
N ARG A 575 -28.87 -1.67 -12.20
CA ARG A 575 -28.71 -3.09 -12.54
C ARG A 575 -29.05 -3.36 -14.00
N GLU A 576 -30.15 -2.84 -14.50
CA GLU A 576 -30.57 -2.98 -15.89
C GLU A 576 -29.56 -2.41 -16.87
N ASN A 577 -29.00 -1.26 -16.55
CA ASN A 577 -27.98 -0.58 -17.36
C ASN A 577 -26.55 -1.08 -17.08
N ARG A 578 -26.35 -2.10 -16.26
CA ARG A 578 -25.04 -2.66 -15.90
C ARG A 578 -24.04 -1.60 -15.44
N VAL A 579 -24.51 -0.63 -14.65
CA VAL A 579 -23.64 0.46 -14.16
C VAL A 579 -22.50 -0.12 -13.35
N SER A 580 -21.25 0.17 -13.75
CA SER A 580 -20.04 -0.47 -13.20
C SER A 580 -19.88 -0.30 -11.68
N ARG A 581 -20.38 0.81 -11.11
CA ARG A 581 -20.32 1.08 -9.67
C ARG A 581 -21.39 0.37 -8.84
N LEU A 582 -22.31 -0.37 -9.47
CA LEU A 582 -23.35 -1.10 -8.75
C LEU A 582 -22.79 -2.16 -7.81
N THR A 583 -21.66 -2.77 -8.15
CA THR A 583 -20.98 -3.77 -7.30
C THR A 583 -20.54 -3.18 -5.95
N ASN A 584 -20.41 -1.85 -5.84
CA ASN A 584 -20.01 -1.17 -4.60
C ASN A 584 -21.15 -1.10 -3.58
N VAL A 585 -22.40 -1.32 -3.98
CA VAL A 585 -23.56 -1.29 -3.07
C VAL A 585 -23.36 -2.19 -1.86
N ASN A 586 -22.64 -3.30 -2.04
CA ASN A 586 -22.38 -4.30 -1.01
C ASN A 586 -21.59 -3.78 0.19
N PHE A 587 -20.78 -2.75 0.01
CA PHE A 587 -19.86 -2.26 1.03
C PHE A 587 -19.86 -0.73 1.23
N ASP A 588 -20.48 0.04 0.33
CA ASP A 588 -20.55 1.51 0.47
C ASP A 588 -21.45 1.89 1.66
N PRO A 589 -20.92 2.65 2.65
CA PRO A 589 -21.68 3.12 3.81
C PRO A 589 -22.97 3.88 3.48
N MET A 590 -23.05 4.44 2.28
CA MET A 590 -24.24 5.17 1.85
C MET A 590 -25.49 4.29 1.80
N PHE A 591 -25.34 2.98 1.63
CA PHE A 591 -26.44 2.01 1.52
C PHE A 591 -26.72 1.23 2.82
N ASP A 592 -26.06 1.56 3.93
CA ASP A 592 -26.27 0.83 5.19
C ASP A 592 -27.74 0.79 5.63
N GLY A 593 -28.50 1.86 5.39
CA GLY A 593 -29.94 1.92 5.71
C GLY A 593 -30.85 0.99 4.90
N LEU A 594 -30.30 0.34 3.84
CA LEU A 594 -31.05 -0.62 3.03
C LEU A 594 -30.79 -2.08 3.42
N ARG A 595 -29.76 -2.35 4.25
CA ARG A 595 -29.28 -3.72 4.52
C ARG A 595 -30.32 -4.62 5.18
N ASP A 596 -31.26 -4.06 5.94
CA ASP A 596 -32.31 -4.80 6.63
C ASP A 596 -33.57 -5.03 5.76
N ASP A 597 -33.58 -4.48 4.55
CA ASP A 597 -34.68 -4.66 3.60
C ASP A 597 -34.47 -5.92 2.76
N PRO A 598 -35.45 -6.83 2.64
CA PRO A 598 -35.30 -8.08 1.86
C PRO A 598 -34.90 -7.85 0.40
N ARG A 599 -35.28 -6.73 -0.19
CA ARG A 599 -34.88 -6.34 -1.56
C ARG A 599 -33.38 -6.18 -1.72
N TYR A 600 -32.66 -5.87 -0.62
CA TYR A 600 -31.22 -5.76 -0.67
C TYR A 600 -30.56 -7.11 -0.96
N ASP A 601 -30.95 -8.16 -0.26
CA ASP A 601 -30.42 -9.51 -0.50
C ASP A 601 -30.81 -10.03 -1.89
N GLU A 602 -32.01 -9.71 -2.35
CA GLU A 602 -32.45 -10.02 -3.70
C GLU A 602 -31.59 -9.33 -4.77
N LEU A 603 -31.26 -8.05 -4.57
CA LEU A 603 -30.36 -7.30 -5.46
C LEU A 603 -28.97 -7.95 -5.52
N LEU A 604 -28.36 -8.26 -4.37
CA LEU A 604 -27.05 -8.91 -4.32
C LEU A 604 -27.07 -10.27 -5.03
N ARG A 605 -28.11 -11.06 -4.83
CA ARG A 605 -28.32 -12.35 -5.51
C ARG A 605 -28.46 -12.20 -7.03
N LYS A 606 -29.20 -11.18 -7.50
CA LYS A 606 -29.35 -10.88 -8.94
C LYS A 606 -28.04 -10.46 -9.59
N ILE A 607 -27.15 -9.79 -8.84
CA ILE A 607 -25.82 -9.39 -9.29
C ILE A 607 -24.83 -10.58 -9.19
N GLY A 608 -25.04 -11.51 -8.25
CA GLY A 608 -24.17 -12.66 -7.99
C GLY A 608 -23.02 -12.36 -7.01
N ILE A 609 -23.16 -11.35 -6.14
CA ILE A 609 -22.16 -11.00 -5.13
C ILE A 609 -22.59 -11.46 -3.72
N PRO A 610 -21.65 -11.96 -2.88
CA PRO A 610 -21.96 -12.38 -1.53
C PRO A 610 -22.31 -11.18 -0.65
N ARG A 611 -23.21 -11.36 0.33
CA ARG A 611 -23.43 -10.34 1.35
C ARG A 611 -22.19 -10.17 2.22
N THR A 612 -21.75 -8.93 2.44
CA THR A 612 -20.57 -8.64 3.25
C THR A 612 -20.94 -7.88 4.52
N SER A 613 -20.14 -8.06 5.57
CA SER A 613 -20.27 -7.26 6.78
C SER A 613 -19.78 -5.82 6.57
N PRO A 614 -20.44 -4.81 7.16
CA PRO A 614 -20.01 -3.42 7.06
C PRO A 614 -18.58 -3.22 7.57
N GLY A 615 -17.71 -2.57 6.76
CA GLY A 615 -16.36 -2.21 7.16
C GLY A 615 -15.39 -3.37 7.36
N GLY A 616 -15.74 -4.58 6.95
CA GLY A 616 -14.88 -5.76 7.11
C GLY A 616 -14.75 -6.25 8.56
N ALA A 617 -15.68 -5.88 9.43
CA ALA A 617 -15.75 -6.48 10.76
C ALA A 617 -16.05 -7.98 10.61
N THR A 618 -15.15 -8.82 11.02
CA THR A 618 -15.42 -10.22 11.34
C THR A 618 -16.18 -10.24 12.66
N PHE A 619 -17.41 -10.77 12.64
CA PHE A 619 -18.12 -11.12 13.86
C PHE A 619 -17.46 -12.30 14.54
#